data_bc72d791759938c3058c36801d124725
#
_entry.id   bc72d791759938c3058c36801d124725
#
_cell.length_a   1.000
_cell.length_b   1.000
_cell.length_c   1.000
_cell.angle_alpha   90.00
_cell.angle_beta   90.00
_cell.angle_gamma   90.00
#
_symmetry.space_group_name_H-M   'P 1'
#
loop_
_entity.id
_entity.type
_entity.pdbx_description
1 polymer ?
#
loop_
_entity_poly.entity_id
_entity_poly.type
_entity_poly.pdbx_seq_one_letter_code
_entity_poly.pdbx_strand_id
1 'polypeptide(L)'
;MADHLQFQRLDPQKDGDWISVAIFLNGMELTEILREIEAPYAVEAGHPDLAGNYGHQTPEELYQNLTSWEEEVPLLCCDGCGMSGCWSILVDIQQDDAFVYWTHFQQNHREHWHYDLSYQFPRSEYEAQLEQLRLLITSPQTV
;
A
#
# COMPACT_ATOMS: atom_id res chain seq x y z
N MET A 1 -14.88 8.94 -13.13
CA MET A 1 -14.38 7.67 -13.60
C MET A 1 -13.84 6.86 -12.48
N ALA A 2 -14.02 5.57 -12.50
CA ALA A 2 -13.56 4.71 -11.44
C ALA A 2 -12.10 4.30 -11.64
N ASP A 3 -11.40 4.12 -10.55
CA ASP A 3 -10.03 3.64 -10.56
C ASP A 3 -10.01 2.13 -10.40
N HIS A 4 -8.87 1.52 -10.70
CA HIS A 4 -8.71 0.08 -10.60
C HIS A 4 -7.64 -0.27 -9.57
N LEU A 5 -7.97 -1.21 -8.69
CA LEU A 5 -7.07 -1.72 -7.66
C LEU A 5 -6.73 -3.16 -8.00
N GLN A 6 -5.47 -3.53 -7.85
CA GLN A 6 -5.03 -4.91 -8.02
C GLN A 6 -3.94 -5.22 -7.02
N PHE A 7 -4.05 -6.36 -6.35
CA PHE A 7 -3.00 -6.87 -5.49
C PHE A 7 -2.25 -7.96 -6.23
N GLN A 8 -0.94 -7.93 -6.15
CA GLN A 8 -0.11 -8.92 -6.80
C GLN A 8 0.83 -9.57 -5.79
N ARG A 9 0.83 -10.89 -5.75
CA ARG A 9 1.74 -11.63 -4.89
C ARG A 9 3.17 -11.44 -5.33
N LEU A 10 4.05 -11.22 -4.37
CA LEU A 10 5.48 -11.14 -4.57
C LEU A 10 6.13 -12.30 -3.84
N ASP A 11 6.85 -13.13 -4.57
CA ASP A 11 7.50 -14.28 -3.97
C ASP A 11 8.77 -13.86 -3.24
N PRO A 12 9.16 -14.62 -2.20
CA PRO A 12 10.38 -14.31 -1.47
C PRO A 12 11.61 -14.35 -2.37
N GLN A 13 12.50 -13.41 -2.15
CA GLN A 13 13.74 -13.33 -2.92
C GLN A 13 14.84 -14.20 -2.31
N LYS A 14 14.70 -14.53 -1.04
CA LYS A 14 15.69 -15.31 -0.30
C LYS A 14 14.98 -16.34 0.55
N ASP A 15 15.69 -17.39 0.91
CA ASP A 15 15.16 -18.39 1.83
C ASP A 15 14.83 -17.74 3.16
N GLY A 16 13.66 -18.03 3.70
CA GLY A 16 13.21 -17.46 4.95
C GLY A 16 12.44 -16.16 4.84
N ASP A 17 12.42 -15.54 3.65
CA ASP A 17 11.64 -14.34 3.44
C ASP A 17 10.17 -14.70 3.34
N TRP A 18 9.33 -13.71 3.58
CA TRP A 18 7.89 -13.87 3.53
C TRP A 18 7.34 -13.50 2.17
N ILE A 19 6.20 -14.10 1.83
CA ILE A 19 5.43 -13.64 0.68
C ILE A 19 4.93 -12.25 1.03
N SER A 20 4.98 -11.33 0.09
CA SER A 20 4.46 -10.00 0.28
C SER A 20 3.52 -9.64 -0.87
N VAL A 21 2.92 -8.45 -0.81
CA VAL A 21 1.91 -8.05 -1.78
C VAL A 21 2.22 -6.66 -2.32
N ALA A 22 2.29 -6.56 -3.64
CA ALA A 22 2.40 -5.27 -4.31
C ALA A 22 1.01 -4.71 -4.55
N ILE A 23 0.86 -3.40 -4.42
CA ILE A 23 -0.41 -2.71 -4.66
C ILE A 23 -0.29 -1.97 -5.99
N PHE A 24 -1.20 -2.28 -6.91
CA PHE A 24 -1.26 -1.61 -8.20
C PHE A 24 -2.50 -0.74 -8.29
N LEU A 25 -2.32 0.49 -8.68
CA LEU A 25 -3.39 1.47 -8.85
C LEU A 25 -3.38 1.91 -10.30
N ASN A 26 -4.45 1.61 -11.02
CA ASN A 26 -4.57 1.91 -12.44
C ASN A 26 -3.39 1.36 -13.26
N GLY A 27 -2.90 0.18 -12.87
CA GLY A 27 -1.84 -0.49 -13.59
C GLY A 27 -0.42 -0.08 -13.20
N MET A 28 -0.27 0.84 -12.25
CA MET A 28 1.05 1.28 -11.79
C MET A 28 1.25 0.92 -10.34
N GLU A 29 2.40 0.33 -10.02
CA GLU A 29 2.69 -0.04 -8.63
C GLU A 29 2.79 1.20 -7.76
N LEU A 30 2.22 1.12 -6.55
CA LEU A 30 2.18 2.25 -5.64
C LEU A 30 3.57 2.84 -5.33
N THR A 31 4.59 1.99 -5.19
CA THR A 31 5.94 2.48 -4.93
C THR A 31 6.47 3.35 -6.07
N GLU A 32 6.09 3.03 -7.31
CA GLU A 32 6.50 3.84 -8.45
C GLU A 32 5.78 5.18 -8.45
N ILE A 33 4.49 5.17 -8.12
CA ILE A 33 3.71 6.41 -8.02
C ILE A 33 4.32 7.32 -6.96
N LEU A 34 4.65 6.73 -5.80
CA LEU A 34 5.25 7.49 -4.70
C LEU A 34 6.62 8.01 -5.05
N ARG A 35 7.42 7.22 -5.77
CA ARG A 35 8.76 7.66 -6.15
C ARG A 35 8.70 8.94 -6.97
N GLU A 36 7.76 9.03 -7.90
CA GLU A 36 7.62 10.23 -8.70
C GLU A 36 7.20 11.44 -7.89
N ILE A 37 6.29 11.24 -6.94
CA ILE A 37 5.82 12.32 -6.08
C ILE A 37 6.89 12.77 -5.10
N GLU A 38 7.59 11.82 -4.51
CA GLU A 38 8.56 12.09 -3.44
C GLU A 38 9.90 12.57 -3.94
N ALA A 39 10.23 12.32 -5.20
CA ALA A 39 11.56 12.66 -5.72
C ALA A 39 11.99 14.11 -5.47
N PRO A 40 11.17 15.13 -5.77
CA PRO A 40 11.59 16.51 -5.51
C PRO A 40 11.82 16.79 -4.03
N TYR A 41 10.96 16.22 -3.16
CA TYR A 41 11.11 16.42 -1.72
C TYR A 41 12.36 15.71 -1.19
N ALA A 42 12.63 14.51 -1.69
CA ALA A 42 13.79 13.75 -1.24
C ALA A 42 15.09 14.41 -1.65
N VAL A 43 15.15 14.95 -2.87
CA VAL A 43 16.31 15.69 -3.35
C VAL A 43 16.54 16.92 -2.49
N GLU A 44 15.47 17.67 -2.19
CA GLU A 44 15.57 18.86 -1.36
C GLU A 44 16.06 18.53 0.04
N ALA A 45 15.67 17.37 0.56
CA ALA A 45 16.11 16.92 1.87
C ALA A 45 17.54 16.36 1.87
N GLY A 46 18.17 16.24 0.71
CA GLY A 46 19.52 15.70 0.62
C GLY A 46 19.62 14.19 0.60
N HIS A 47 18.47 13.50 0.44
CA HIS A 47 18.42 12.04 0.46
C HIS A 47 17.56 11.51 -0.69
N PRO A 48 18.02 11.67 -1.93
CA PRO A 48 17.20 11.28 -3.09
C PRO A 48 16.81 9.79 -3.13
N ASP A 49 17.56 8.95 -2.44
CA ASP A 49 17.28 7.52 -2.37
C ASP A 49 16.07 7.17 -1.50
N LEU A 50 15.52 8.15 -0.77
CA LEU A 50 14.34 7.91 0.06
C LEU A 50 13.04 7.86 -0.75
N ALA A 51 13.04 8.43 -1.96
CA ALA A 51 11.82 8.48 -2.77
C ALA A 51 11.36 7.07 -3.13
N GLY A 52 10.13 6.72 -2.76
CA GLY A 52 9.54 5.42 -3.05
C GLY A 52 10.19 4.25 -2.35
N ASN A 53 10.97 4.52 -1.32
CA ASN A 53 11.72 3.47 -0.63
C ASN A 53 10.90 2.86 0.49
N TYR A 54 10.02 1.94 0.14
CA TYR A 54 9.12 1.27 1.09
C TYR A 54 9.12 -0.23 0.87
N GLY A 55 8.87 -0.97 1.93
CA GLY A 55 8.67 -2.41 1.87
C GLY A 55 7.20 -2.75 1.73
N HIS A 56 6.94 -3.91 1.19
CA HIS A 56 5.57 -4.41 1.02
C HIS A 56 5.17 -5.25 2.22
N GLN A 57 3.89 -5.22 2.56
CA GLN A 57 3.37 -6.01 3.67
C GLN A 57 3.06 -7.42 3.23
N THR A 58 2.99 -8.35 4.19
CA THR A 58 2.50 -9.70 3.92
C THR A 58 1.01 -9.63 3.62
N PRO A 59 0.44 -10.64 2.94
CA PRO A 59 -1.00 -10.66 2.70
C PRO A 59 -1.82 -10.52 3.97
N GLU A 60 -1.39 -11.19 5.04
CA GLU A 60 -2.10 -11.17 6.31
C GLU A 60 -2.11 -9.77 6.92
N GLU A 61 -0.95 -9.11 6.97
CA GLU A 61 -0.85 -7.76 7.51
C GLU A 61 -1.67 -6.77 6.71
N LEU A 62 -1.55 -6.83 5.39
CA LEU A 62 -2.27 -5.90 4.52
C LEU A 62 -3.79 -6.10 4.64
N TYR A 63 -4.24 -7.35 4.61
CA TYR A 63 -5.66 -7.66 4.74
C TYR A 63 -6.21 -7.14 6.07
N GLN A 64 -5.48 -7.38 7.15
CA GLN A 64 -5.89 -6.94 8.48
C GLN A 64 -5.97 -5.42 8.54
N ASN A 65 -4.98 -4.73 8.01
CA ASN A 65 -4.99 -3.27 8.01
C ASN A 65 -6.15 -2.70 7.21
N LEU A 66 -6.39 -3.25 6.02
CA LEU A 66 -7.46 -2.75 5.15
C LEU A 66 -8.85 -3.03 5.68
N THR A 67 -9.02 -4.05 6.51
CA THR A 67 -10.35 -4.42 7.01
C THR A 67 -10.61 -3.98 8.43
N SER A 68 -9.57 -3.59 9.18
CA SER A 68 -9.72 -3.23 10.60
C SER A 68 -9.71 -1.73 10.87
N TRP A 69 -9.15 -0.94 9.97
CA TRP A 69 -8.95 0.48 10.18
C TRP A 69 -9.57 1.32 9.08
N GLU A 70 -9.93 2.54 9.39
CA GLU A 70 -10.51 3.48 8.43
C GLU A 70 -9.64 4.73 8.27
N GLU A 71 -8.89 5.10 9.29
CA GLU A 71 -8.02 6.27 9.24
C GLU A 71 -6.58 5.84 9.45
N GLU A 72 -5.67 6.50 8.76
CA GLU A 72 -4.24 6.25 8.86
C GLU A 72 -3.90 4.77 8.68
N VAL A 73 -4.47 4.20 7.63
CA VAL A 73 -4.30 2.77 7.32
C VAL A 73 -2.95 2.57 6.63
N PRO A 74 -2.06 1.73 7.18
CA PRO A 74 -0.77 1.49 6.54
C PRO A 74 -0.92 0.70 5.26
N LEU A 75 -0.37 1.22 4.17
CA LEU A 75 -0.32 0.51 2.89
C LEU A 75 1.06 -0.05 2.62
N LEU A 76 2.09 0.70 2.99
CA LEU A 76 3.48 0.29 2.83
C LEU A 76 4.23 0.61 4.10
N CYS A 77 5.29 -0.13 4.36
CA CYS A 77 6.08 0.00 5.57
C CYS A 77 7.54 0.27 5.25
N CYS A 78 8.31 0.55 6.29
CA CYS A 78 9.74 0.69 6.16
C CYS A 78 10.35 -0.62 5.67
N ASP A 79 11.18 -0.53 4.65
CA ASP A 79 11.88 -1.69 4.15
C ASP A 79 12.95 -2.06 5.17
N GLY A 80 12.80 -3.19 5.79
CA GLY A 80 13.77 -3.69 6.77
C GLY A 80 13.27 -3.82 8.18
N CYS A 81 12.38 -2.97 8.65
CA CYS A 81 11.89 -3.11 10.03
C CYS A 81 10.48 -3.71 10.11
N GLY A 82 9.67 -3.54 9.08
CA GLY A 82 8.35 -4.12 9.05
C GLY A 82 7.38 -3.58 10.09
N MET A 83 7.75 -2.54 10.81
CA MET A 83 6.90 -1.96 11.84
C MET A 83 6.19 -0.73 11.32
N SER A 84 4.88 -0.70 11.44
CA SER A 84 4.09 0.40 10.90
C SER A 84 4.38 1.75 11.55
N GLY A 85 4.91 1.75 12.76
CA GLY A 85 5.26 3.01 13.42
C GLY A 85 6.55 3.63 12.91
N CYS A 86 7.27 2.94 12.05
CA CYS A 86 8.56 3.41 11.55
C CYS A 86 8.35 4.36 10.36
N TRP A 87 8.51 3.89 9.16
CA TRP A 87 8.45 4.71 7.95
C TRP A 87 7.34 4.13 7.08
N SER A 88 6.20 4.78 7.06
CA SER A 88 5.00 4.17 6.44
C SER A 88 4.23 5.15 5.59
N ILE A 89 3.56 4.62 4.58
CA ILE A 89 2.56 5.36 3.81
C ILE A 89 1.20 5.00 4.36
N LEU A 90 0.44 6.01 4.73
CA LEU A 90 -0.87 5.86 5.34
C LEU A 90 -1.94 6.46 4.45
N VAL A 91 -3.15 5.93 4.54
CA VAL A 91 -4.28 6.42 3.76
C VAL A 91 -5.55 6.34 4.60
N ASP A 92 -6.51 7.23 4.33
CA ASP A 92 -7.83 7.13 4.93
C ASP A 92 -8.75 6.39 3.97
N ILE A 93 -9.59 5.52 4.50
CA ILE A 93 -10.50 4.69 3.70
C ILE A 93 -11.93 5.00 4.11
N GLN A 94 -12.77 5.36 3.15
CA GLN A 94 -14.18 5.60 3.36
C GLN A 94 -14.96 4.83 2.31
N GLN A 95 -16.20 4.49 2.60
CA GLN A 95 -16.99 3.75 1.63
C GLN A 95 -18.46 4.14 1.71
N ASP A 96 -19.15 4.01 0.59
CA ASP A 96 -20.60 4.13 0.53
C ASP A 96 -21.13 2.88 -0.19
N ASP A 97 -22.37 2.92 -0.62
CA ASP A 97 -22.99 1.74 -1.26
C ASP A 97 -22.36 1.37 -2.59
N ALA A 98 -21.76 2.32 -3.26
CA ALA A 98 -21.24 2.12 -4.61
C ALA A 98 -19.72 2.08 -4.72
N PHE A 99 -19.02 2.79 -3.85
CA PHE A 99 -17.58 2.99 -4.00
C PHE A 99 -16.82 2.90 -2.68
N VAL A 100 -15.53 2.60 -2.80
CA VAL A 100 -14.57 2.71 -1.70
C VAL A 100 -13.57 3.80 -2.11
N TYR A 101 -13.30 4.71 -1.19
CA TYR A 101 -12.42 5.86 -1.45
C TYR A 101 -11.14 5.77 -0.64
N TRP A 102 -10.01 5.93 -1.31
CA TRP A 102 -8.71 6.06 -0.66
C TRP A 102 -8.27 7.51 -0.82
N THR A 103 -8.19 8.21 0.30
CA THR A 103 -7.86 9.64 0.30
C THR A 103 -6.83 9.94 1.37
N HIS A 104 -6.30 11.16 1.33
CA HIS A 104 -5.42 11.66 2.36
C HIS A 104 -4.17 10.80 2.53
N PHE A 105 -3.47 10.55 1.42
CA PHE A 105 -2.20 9.83 1.46
C PHE A 105 -1.17 10.67 2.21
N GLN A 106 -0.43 10.04 3.12
CA GLN A 106 0.58 10.75 3.90
C GLN A 106 1.69 9.79 4.32
N GLN A 107 2.84 10.36 4.60
CA GLN A 107 3.97 9.60 5.13
C GLN A 107 4.16 10.04 6.57
N ASN A 108 4.16 9.09 7.50
CA ASN A 108 4.06 9.39 8.92
C ASN A 108 5.25 10.16 9.51
N HIS A 109 6.39 10.19 8.84
CA HIS A 109 7.56 10.94 9.31
C HIS A 109 7.91 12.15 8.44
N ARG A 110 7.08 12.46 7.44
CA ARG A 110 7.32 13.57 6.53
C ARG A 110 6.01 14.30 6.27
N GLU A 111 5.48 14.95 7.31
CA GLU A 111 4.18 15.62 7.22
C GLU A 111 4.14 16.73 6.18
N HIS A 112 5.29 17.33 5.85
CA HIS A 112 5.34 18.38 4.85
C HIS A 112 5.39 17.85 3.40
N TRP A 113 5.50 16.54 3.23
CA TRP A 113 5.43 15.95 1.91
C TRP A 113 3.95 15.79 1.56
N HIS A 114 3.51 16.47 0.52
CA HIS A 114 2.10 16.47 0.11
C HIS A 114 1.85 15.51 -1.03
N TYR A 115 0.90 14.63 -0.83
CA TYR A 115 0.51 13.65 -1.82
C TYR A 115 -0.88 14.03 -2.34
N ASP A 116 -0.93 14.48 -3.60
CA ASP A 116 -2.20 14.87 -4.20
C ASP A 116 -2.80 13.65 -4.89
N LEU A 117 -3.09 12.63 -4.10
CA LEU A 117 -3.63 11.36 -4.58
C LEU A 117 -4.97 11.09 -3.95
N SER A 118 -5.90 10.64 -4.75
CA SER A 118 -7.17 10.10 -4.26
C SER A 118 -7.67 9.07 -5.28
N TYR A 119 -8.30 8.03 -4.78
CA TYR A 119 -8.79 6.95 -5.63
C TYR A 119 -10.20 6.59 -5.24
N GLN A 120 -10.98 6.16 -6.23
CA GLN A 120 -12.37 5.77 -6.04
C GLN A 120 -12.56 4.45 -6.77
N PHE A 121 -12.75 3.37 -6.02
CA PHE A 121 -12.88 2.04 -6.59
C PHE A 121 -14.33 1.58 -6.52
N PRO A 122 -14.86 0.97 -7.58
CA PRO A 122 -16.18 0.33 -7.45
C PRO A 122 -16.15 -0.66 -6.30
N ARG A 123 -17.15 -0.62 -5.44
CA ARG A 123 -17.16 -1.44 -4.24
C ARG A 123 -17.06 -2.93 -4.54
N SER A 124 -17.76 -3.39 -5.58
CA SER A 124 -17.71 -4.80 -5.96
C SER A 124 -16.31 -5.24 -6.39
N GLU A 125 -15.60 -4.39 -7.12
CA GLU A 125 -14.24 -4.70 -7.54
C GLU A 125 -13.28 -4.67 -6.36
N TYR A 126 -13.48 -3.73 -5.45
CA TYR A 126 -12.67 -3.62 -4.24
C TYR A 126 -12.83 -4.88 -3.38
N GLU A 127 -14.06 -5.30 -3.17
CA GLU A 127 -14.35 -6.50 -2.38
C GLU A 127 -13.76 -7.75 -3.04
N ALA A 128 -13.78 -7.81 -4.38
CA ALA A 128 -13.16 -8.92 -5.10
C ALA A 128 -11.65 -8.95 -4.88
N GLN A 129 -11.00 -7.79 -4.86
CA GLN A 129 -9.57 -7.73 -4.59
C GLN A 129 -9.25 -8.10 -3.15
N LEU A 130 -10.09 -7.70 -2.18
CA LEU A 130 -9.90 -8.11 -0.79
C LEU A 130 -10.03 -9.64 -0.68
N GLU A 131 -10.93 -10.24 -1.43
CA GLU A 131 -11.10 -11.69 -1.42
C GLU A 131 -9.86 -12.37 -2.01
N GLN A 132 -9.29 -11.84 -3.09
CA GLN A 132 -8.05 -12.36 -3.64
C GLN A 132 -6.93 -12.29 -2.62
N LEU A 133 -6.86 -11.19 -1.89
CA LEU A 133 -5.85 -11.01 -0.85
C LEU A 133 -6.04 -12.03 0.27
N ARG A 134 -7.28 -12.24 0.69
CA ARG A 134 -7.60 -13.22 1.72
C ARG A 134 -7.19 -14.63 1.30
N LEU A 135 -7.37 -14.96 0.03
CA LEU A 135 -6.99 -16.27 -0.49
C LEU A 135 -5.49 -16.48 -0.45
N LEU A 136 -4.69 -15.43 -0.56
CA LEU A 136 -3.25 -15.55 -0.42
C LEU A 136 -2.86 -15.92 1.00
N ILE A 137 -3.64 -15.50 1.99
CA ILE A 137 -3.40 -15.84 3.39
C ILE A 137 -3.68 -17.32 3.64
N THR A 138 -4.81 -17.80 3.13
CA THR A 138 -5.26 -19.16 3.40
C THR A 138 -4.64 -20.20 2.49
N SER A 139 -4.00 -19.76 1.42
CA SER A 139 -3.35 -20.66 0.48
C SER A 139 -2.16 -21.33 1.18
N PRO A 140 -2.10 -22.65 1.19
CA PRO A 140 -0.99 -23.31 1.87
C PRO A 140 0.31 -22.98 1.17
N GLN A 141 1.18 -22.49 2.01
CA GLN A 141 2.37 -22.16 1.50
C GLN A 141 3.09 -23.30 1.47
N THR A 142 2.90 -24.26 1.65
CA THR A 142 3.51 -25.27 1.82
C THR A 142 3.60 -26.10 1.39
N VAL A 143 3.88 -26.36 1.63
CA VAL A 143 4.04 -27.20 1.69
C VAL A 143 4.38 -27.79 1.40
#